data_608b74e4bd4a3302330de1df5c0cdac2
#
_entry.id   608b74e4bd4a3302330de1df5c0cdac2
#
_cell.length_a   1.000
_cell.length_b   1.000
_cell.length_c   1.000
_cell.angle_alpha   90.00
_cell.angle_beta   90.00
_cell.angle_gamma   90.00
#
_symmetry.space_group_name_H-M   'P 1'
#
loop_
_entity.id
_entity.type
_entity.pdbx_description
1 polymer ?
#
loop_
_entity_poly.entity_id
_entity_poly.type
_entity_poly.pdbx_seq_one_letter_code
_entity_poly.pdbx_strand_id
1 'polypeptide(L)'
;GEGVYLVPRHGRLLVGATVEEAGFDISVSHDACERLVSAAARVIPVLRDWPIAEMWAGLRPRSADDLPVLGASAIPGLYIASGQFRNGILFAPAVADAMTASILGEVSIGVPAFHPSRFSPSF
;
A
#
# COMPACT_ATOMS: atom_id res chain seq x y z
N GLY A 1 -11.25 -1.43 -14.68
CA GLY A 1 -10.64 -0.27 -15.29
C GLY A 1 -9.68 0.37 -14.30
N GLU A 2 -8.55 0.85 -14.76
CA GLU A 2 -7.61 1.59 -13.93
C GLU A 2 -8.30 2.85 -13.41
N GLY A 3 -8.67 2.84 -12.12
CA GLY A 3 -9.23 4.00 -11.46
C GLY A 3 -8.13 5.01 -11.17
N VAL A 4 -8.40 6.28 -11.46
CA VAL A 4 -7.56 7.41 -11.04
C VAL A 4 -8.17 8.05 -9.81
N TYR A 5 -7.36 8.48 -8.86
CA TYR A 5 -7.77 9.34 -7.78
C TYR A 5 -7.15 10.74 -7.92
N LEU A 6 -7.88 11.74 -7.49
CA LEU A 6 -7.51 13.13 -7.55
C LEU A 6 -7.62 13.72 -6.13
N VAL A 7 -6.51 14.18 -5.56
CA VAL A 7 -6.47 14.71 -4.20
C VAL A 7 -5.89 16.12 -4.19
N PRO A 8 -6.70 17.14 -3.91
CA PRO A 8 -6.18 18.49 -3.70
C PRO A 8 -5.27 18.54 -2.47
N ARG A 9 -4.09 19.13 -2.63
CA ARG A 9 -3.11 19.25 -1.54
C ARG A 9 -2.22 20.47 -1.71
N HIS A 10 -2.27 21.41 -0.78
CA HIS A 10 -1.37 22.58 -0.74
C HIS A 10 -1.26 23.36 -2.07
N GLY A 11 -2.40 23.64 -2.70
CA GLY A 11 -2.43 24.37 -3.97
C GLY A 11 -2.00 23.55 -5.20
N ARG A 12 -1.81 22.24 -5.04
CA ARG A 12 -1.52 21.29 -6.11
C ARG A 12 -2.60 20.21 -6.17
N LEU A 13 -2.63 19.46 -7.25
CA LEU A 13 -3.48 18.29 -7.41
C LEU A 13 -2.59 17.05 -7.52
N LEU A 14 -2.72 16.14 -6.56
CA LEU A 14 -2.11 14.82 -6.62
C LEU A 14 -2.96 13.92 -7.49
N VAL A 15 -2.34 13.32 -8.50
CA VAL A 15 -2.97 12.34 -9.40
C VAL A 15 -2.33 10.99 -9.20
N GLY A 16 -3.10 9.97 -8.91
CA GLY A 16 -2.58 8.60 -8.69
C GLY A 16 -3.58 7.52 -9.02
N ALA A 17 -3.12 6.35 -9.05
CA ALA A 17 -1.78 5.85 -9.24
C ALA A 17 -1.83 4.58 -10.09
N THR A 18 -0.77 4.33 -10.82
CA THR A 18 -0.56 3.00 -11.41
C THR A 18 -0.20 1.97 -10.33
N VAL A 19 -0.35 0.71 -10.66
CA VAL A 19 0.15 -0.42 -9.86
C VAL A 19 0.93 -1.31 -10.82
N GLU A 20 2.21 -1.48 -10.55
CA GLU A 20 3.13 -2.23 -11.40
C GLU A 20 3.91 -3.24 -10.55
N GLU A 21 4.15 -4.42 -11.10
CA GLU A 21 4.95 -5.46 -10.46
C GLU A 21 6.43 -5.22 -10.82
N ALA A 22 7.05 -4.26 -10.15
CA ALA A 22 8.41 -3.80 -10.44
C ALA A 22 9.45 -4.23 -9.39
N GLY A 23 9.09 -5.10 -8.45
CA GLY A 23 9.97 -5.50 -7.35
C GLY A 23 10.36 -4.29 -6.51
N PHE A 24 11.65 -3.97 -6.47
CA PHE A 24 12.18 -2.81 -5.75
C PHE A 24 12.51 -1.61 -6.65
N ASP A 25 12.17 -1.69 -7.93
CA ASP A 25 12.37 -0.58 -8.86
C ASP A 25 11.35 0.54 -8.58
N ILE A 26 11.86 1.73 -8.29
CA ILE A 26 11.09 2.96 -8.06
C ILE A 26 11.24 3.96 -9.21
N SER A 27 11.77 3.53 -10.35
CA SER A 27 11.85 4.39 -11.52
C SER A 27 10.46 4.80 -11.99
N VAL A 28 10.34 6.04 -12.50
CA VAL A 28 9.09 6.56 -13.05
C VAL A 28 9.13 6.44 -14.55
N SER A 29 8.20 5.69 -15.15
CA SER A 29 8.07 5.62 -16.58
C SER A 29 7.25 6.79 -17.13
N HIS A 30 7.66 7.32 -18.29
CA HIS A 30 6.92 8.37 -18.97
C HIS A 30 5.50 7.92 -19.34
N ASP A 31 5.37 6.69 -19.82
CA ASP A 31 4.08 6.08 -20.19
C ASP A 31 3.11 6.00 -19.01
N ALA A 32 3.59 5.66 -17.80
CA ALA A 32 2.75 5.63 -16.61
C ALA A 32 2.22 7.03 -16.28
N CYS A 33 3.08 8.04 -16.42
CA CYS A 33 2.68 9.43 -16.22
C CYS A 33 1.62 9.87 -17.24
N GLU A 34 1.82 9.61 -18.52
CA GLU A 34 0.88 9.94 -19.59
C GLU A 34 -0.49 9.25 -19.39
N ARG A 35 -0.50 7.99 -18.97
CA ARG A 35 -1.74 7.27 -18.63
C ARG A 35 -2.50 7.97 -17.50
N LEU A 36 -1.79 8.38 -16.43
CA LEU A 36 -2.42 9.07 -15.29
C LEU A 36 -2.96 10.44 -15.68
N VAL A 37 -2.20 11.24 -16.42
CA VAL A 37 -2.67 12.55 -16.90
C VAL A 37 -3.88 12.39 -17.81
N SER A 38 -3.84 11.44 -18.74
CA SER A 38 -4.97 11.15 -19.63
C SER A 38 -6.20 10.68 -18.87
N ALA A 39 -6.03 9.84 -17.83
CA ALA A 39 -7.13 9.40 -16.99
C ALA A 39 -7.71 10.54 -16.16
N ALA A 40 -6.88 11.42 -15.61
CA ALA A 40 -7.30 12.60 -14.88
C ALA A 40 -8.07 13.58 -15.79
N ALA A 41 -7.58 13.80 -17.01
CA ALA A 41 -8.22 14.68 -17.99
C ALA A 41 -9.56 14.16 -18.50
N ARG A 42 -9.83 12.85 -18.42
CA ARG A 42 -11.19 12.33 -18.68
C ARG A 42 -12.19 12.74 -17.60
N VAL A 43 -11.73 12.93 -16.37
CA VAL A 43 -12.58 13.36 -15.25
C VAL A 43 -12.68 14.89 -15.20
N ILE A 44 -11.55 15.57 -15.35
CA ILE A 44 -11.45 17.03 -15.31
C ILE A 44 -10.62 17.49 -16.52
N PRO A 45 -11.28 17.86 -17.64
CA PRO A 45 -10.58 18.12 -18.92
C PRO A 45 -9.49 19.18 -18.88
N VAL A 46 -9.62 20.21 -18.06
CA VAL A 46 -8.63 21.30 -17.93
C VAL A 46 -7.26 20.81 -17.43
N LEU A 47 -7.20 19.65 -16.77
CA LEU A 47 -5.94 19.09 -16.27
C LEU A 47 -4.97 18.68 -17.38
N ARG A 48 -5.45 18.54 -18.62
CA ARG A 48 -4.59 18.25 -19.77
C ARG A 48 -3.52 19.30 -20.00
N ASP A 49 -3.87 20.56 -19.71
CA ASP A 49 -3.01 21.72 -19.96
C ASP A 49 -2.23 22.17 -18.70
N TRP A 50 -2.42 21.48 -17.59
CA TRP A 50 -1.70 21.82 -16.37
C TRP A 50 -0.27 21.29 -16.40
N PRO A 51 0.71 22.07 -15.90
CA PRO A 51 2.08 21.59 -15.81
C PRO A 51 2.22 20.50 -14.77
N ILE A 52 3.03 19.49 -15.09
CA ILE A 52 3.45 18.49 -14.13
C ILE A 52 4.58 19.06 -13.28
N ALA A 53 4.33 19.24 -11.98
CA ALA A 53 5.30 19.80 -11.07
C ALA A 53 6.30 18.76 -10.55
N GLU A 54 5.83 17.51 -10.39
CA GLU A 54 6.62 16.43 -9.79
C GLU A 54 6.04 15.08 -10.15
N MET A 55 6.91 14.08 -10.29
CA MET A 55 6.53 12.67 -10.49
C MET A 55 7.36 11.80 -9.55
N TRP A 56 6.73 10.80 -8.95
CA TRP A 56 7.44 9.82 -8.11
C TRP A 56 6.74 8.47 -8.11
N ALA A 57 7.48 7.44 -7.78
CA ALA A 57 6.97 6.12 -7.49
C ALA A 57 7.25 5.76 -6.03
N GLY A 58 6.51 4.80 -5.50
CA GLY A 58 6.72 4.28 -4.16
C GLY A 58 6.36 2.81 -4.09
N LEU A 59 7.00 2.09 -3.18
CA LEU A 59 6.77 0.67 -2.99
C LEU A 59 5.59 0.45 -2.04
N ARG A 60 4.68 -0.43 -2.42
CA ARG A 60 3.62 -0.92 -1.53
C ARG A 60 3.99 -2.32 -1.05
N PRO A 61 4.00 -2.58 0.27
CA PRO A 61 4.28 -3.91 0.79
C PRO A 61 3.10 -4.84 0.47
N ARG A 62 3.33 -5.76 -0.47
CA ARG A 62 2.39 -6.80 -0.87
C ARG A 62 2.93 -8.16 -0.45
N SER A 63 2.13 -8.95 0.25
CA SER A 63 2.43 -10.35 0.55
C SER A 63 2.14 -11.24 -0.65
N ALA A 64 2.68 -12.45 -0.65
CA ALA A 64 2.49 -13.39 -1.76
C ALA A 64 1.02 -13.84 -1.95
N ASP A 65 0.21 -13.75 -0.91
CA ASP A 65 -1.20 -14.15 -0.88
C ASP A 65 -2.18 -12.97 -0.77
N ASP A 66 -1.69 -11.74 -0.92
CA ASP A 66 -2.45 -10.50 -0.80
C ASP A 66 -3.08 -10.21 0.57
N LEU A 67 -2.79 -11.02 1.57
CA LEU A 67 -3.29 -10.83 2.94
C LEU A 67 -2.27 -10.11 3.81
N PRO A 68 -2.70 -9.31 4.80
CA PRO A 68 -1.79 -8.72 5.79
C PRO A 68 -0.92 -9.76 6.50
N VAL A 69 0.26 -9.37 6.92
CA VAL A 69 1.15 -10.17 7.77
C VAL A 69 1.21 -9.51 9.13
N LEU A 70 0.55 -10.08 10.12
CA LEU A 70 0.39 -9.50 11.45
C LEU A 70 0.71 -10.52 12.53
N GLY A 71 1.57 -10.18 13.49
CA GLY A 71 1.82 -10.99 14.67
C GLY A 71 3.28 -11.28 14.96
N ALA A 72 3.52 -12.18 15.91
CA ALA A 72 4.86 -12.60 16.30
C ALA A 72 5.56 -13.37 15.18
N SER A 73 6.84 -13.13 14.99
CA SER A 73 7.69 -13.93 14.11
C SER A 73 8.24 -15.15 14.85
N ALA A 74 9.00 -15.99 14.13
CA ALA A 74 9.75 -17.09 14.76
C ALA A 74 10.90 -16.62 15.67
N ILE A 75 11.26 -15.33 15.60
CA ILE A 75 12.31 -14.73 16.43
C ILE A 75 11.64 -14.15 17.68
N PRO A 76 12.02 -14.58 18.90
CA PRO A 76 11.44 -14.05 20.12
C PRO A 76 11.57 -12.51 20.22
N GLY A 77 10.47 -11.86 20.55
CA GLY A 77 10.41 -10.39 20.69
C GLY A 77 10.28 -9.62 19.37
N LEU A 78 10.33 -10.27 18.20
CA LEU A 78 10.13 -9.63 16.91
C LEU A 78 8.68 -9.83 16.44
N TYR A 79 8.00 -8.72 16.19
CA TYR A 79 6.63 -8.70 15.64
C TYR A 79 6.63 -8.08 14.26
N ILE A 80 5.70 -8.53 13.41
CA ILE A 80 5.55 -8.07 12.03
C ILE A 80 4.17 -7.44 11.87
N ALA A 81 4.12 -6.26 11.25
CA ALA A 81 2.90 -5.61 10.81
C ALA A 81 3.11 -5.03 9.41
N SER A 82 2.82 -5.81 8.38
CA SER A 82 3.10 -5.49 6.98
C SER A 82 2.08 -6.11 6.03
N GLY A 83 2.25 -5.93 4.73
CA GLY A 83 1.45 -6.61 3.71
C GLY A 83 0.05 -6.03 3.48
N GLN A 84 -0.27 -4.84 4.01
CA GLN A 84 -1.59 -4.23 3.82
C GLN A 84 -1.82 -3.65 2.41
N PHE A 85 -0.84 -3.72 1.53
CA PHE A 85 -0.88 -3.30 0.14
C PHE A 85 -1.48 -1.89 -0.05
N ARG A 86 -2.73 -1.79 -0.56
CA ARG A 86 -3.39 -0.50 -0.84
C ARG A 86 -4.12 0.09 0.37
N ASN A 87 -4.33 -0.71 1.41
CA ASN A 87 -5.21 -0.37 2.53
C ASN A 87 -4.45 -0.02 3.81
N GLY A 88 -3.11 0.14 3.77
CA GLY A 88 -2.29 0.35 4.96
C GLY A 88 -2.72 1.54 5.81
N ILE A 89 -3.03 2.68 5.20
CA ILE A 89 -3.49 3.86 5.92
C ILE A 89 -4.88 3.63 6.52
N LEU A 90 -5.79 3.01 5.77
CA LEU A 90 -7.16 2.73 6.21
C LEU A 90 -7.17 1.76 7.40
N PHE A 91 -6.31 0.74 7.37
CA PHE A 91 -6.25 -0.28 8.42
C PHE A 91 -5.33 0.09 9.59
N ALA A 92 -4.54 1.18 9.48
CA ALA A 92 -3.55 1.52 10.49
C ALA A 92 -4.10 1.55 11.93
N PRO A 93 -5.26 2.14 12.25
CA PRO A 93 -5.80 2.12 13.61
C PRO A 93 -6.10 0.70 14.10
N ALA A 94 -6.82 -0.09 13.31
CA ALA A 94 -7.19 -1.45 13.69
C ALA A 94 -5.96 -2.38 13.81
N VAL A 95 -4.96 -2.19 12.96
CA VAL A 95 -3.69 -2.92 13.04
C VAL A 95 -2.92 -2.52 14.30
N ALA A 96 -2.88 -1.23 14.65
CA ALA A 96 -2.24 -0.75 15.86
C ALA A 96 -2.86 -1.36 17.11
N ASP A 97 -4.19 -1.35 17.21
CA ASP A 97 -4.92 -1.93 18.34
C ASP A 97 -4.67 -3.44 18.46
N ALA A 98 -4.80 -4.18 17.35
CA ALA A 98 -4.58 -5.62 17.33
C ALA A 98 -3.13 -6.00 17.69
N MET A 99 -2.15 -5.27 17.16
CA MET A 99 -0.74 -5.51 17.46
C MET A 99 -0.40 -5.17 18.91
N THR A 100 -0.94 -4.07 19.45
CA THR A 100 -0.74 -3.69 20.84
C THR A 100 -1.28 -4.76 21.78
N ALA A 101 -2.52 -5.20 21.60
CA ALA A 101 -3.12 -6.27 22.40
C ALA A 101 -2.31 -7.58 22.33
N SER A 102 -1.81 -7.92 21.13
CA SER A 102 -0.98 -9.11 20.94
C SER A 102 0.39 -9.00 21.65
N ILE A 103 1.03 -7.85 21.58
CA ILE A 103 2.35 -7.61 22.22
C ILE A 103 2.23 -7.61 23.73
N LEU A 104 1.14 -7.05 24.27
CA LEU A 104 0.86 -7.04 25.71
C LEU A 104 0.35 -8.38 26.25
N GLY A 105 0.10 -9.36 25.39
CA GLY A 105 -0.40 -10.69 25.78
C GLY A 105 -1.89 -10.70 26.18
N GLU A 106 -2.64 -9.66 25.84
CA GLU A 106 -4.06 -9.56 26.17
C GLU A 106 -4.92 -10.42 25.26
N VAL A 107 -4.65 -10.41 23.96
CA VAL A 107 -5.38 -11.19 22.94
C VAL A 107 -4.42 -11.61 21.84
N SER A 108 -4.55 -12.84 21.35
CA SER A 108 -3.92 -13.22 20.08
C SER A 108 -4.62 -12.54 18.92
N ILE A 109 -3.88 -12.17 17.88
CA ILE A 109 -4.50 -11.69 16.62
C ILE A 109 -5.35 -12.84 16.09
N GLY A 110 -6.68 -12.72 16.25
CA GLY A 110 -7.66 -13.78 16.07
C GLY A 110 -7.91 -14.22 14.62
N VAL A 111 -7.01 -13.85 13.68
CA VAL A 111 -7.12 -14.22 12.26
C VAL A 111 -5.87 -15.04 11.88
N PRO A 112 -5.93 -16.38 11.95
CA PRO A 112 -4.79 -17.24 11.63
C PRO A 112 -4.21 -16.98 10.23
N ALA A 113 -5.05 -16.60 9.28
CA ALA A 113 -4.64 -16.25 7.92
C ALA A 113 -3.71 -15.03 7.85
N PHE A 114 -3.59 -14.23 8.91
CA PHE A 114 -2.68 -13.08 8.94
C PHE A 114 -1.35 -13.40 9.64
N HIS A 115 -1.25 -14.53 10.34
CA HIS A 115 -0.07 -14.88 11.10
C HIS A 115 1.14 -15.14 10.19
N PRO A 116 2.36 -14.64 10.54
CA PRO A 116 3.57 -14.85 9.72
C PRO A 116 3.91 -16.31 9.45
N SER A 117 3.58 -17.22 10.36
CA SER A 117 3.87 -18.66 10.23
C SER A 117 3.20 -19.33 9.02
N ARG A 118 2.19 -18.69 8.41
CA ARG A 118 1.57 -19.24 7.19
C ARG A 118 2.53 -19.33 6.00
N PHE A 119 3.64 -18.59 6.04
CA PHE A 119 4.71 -18.65 5.04
C PHE A 119 5.86 -19.58 5.44
N SER A 120 5.80 -20.19 6.63
CA SER A 120 6.82 -21.17 7.03
C SER A 120 6.60 -22.44 6.24
N PRO A 121 7.65 -23.03 5.66
CA PRO A 121 7.51 -24.36 5.06
C PRO A 121 7.05 -25.34 6.13
N SER A 122 6.04 -26.14 5.80
CA SER A 122 5.65 -27.28 6.60
C SER A 122 6.80 -28.30 6.50
N PHE A 123 7.62 -28.41 7.54
CA PHE A 123 8.59 -29.48 7.67
C PHE A 123 7.94 -30.68 8.37
#